data_d9520a5c4750da6183527e15b79db01b
#
_entry.id   d9520a5c4750da6183527e15b79db01b
#
_cell.length_a   1.000
_cell.length_b   1.000
_cell.length_c   1.000
_cell.angle_alpha   90.00
_cell.angle_beta   90.00
_cell.angle_gamma   90.00
#
_symmetry.space_group_name_H-M   'P 1'
#
loop_
_entity.id
_entity.type
_entity.pdbx_description
1 polymer ?
#
loop_
_entity_poly.entity_id
_entity_poly.type
_entity_poly.pdbx_seq_one_letter_code
_entity_poly.pdbx_strand_id
1 'polypeptide(L)'
;MRRQVPWKPIAILTTTTTLLLSLLLLPACCCVKGPMAPVSGPPQIVIPPIGTEPIPTPTEAASKAPTQALMRNVWFHIDQDAYLDIHFMRGELVSKTIGAPLNLDNKRSFVMKVDTATIGMRSASLDVLMNRYIFGYANPPLRNVHVETSGKQLKQSGIIHKIVDIPFTMWADVSASNGLIRIHPTKIDICGINGIGLLKAVGMTLEKMLTMPKERGISAQGHDLLLDPQRALPPPQVDLHLVDVRIEGDELIQVFDAGRHLPELALPHPEEKNTMYFRGGTLRMGKLLMVDADMQVGDADPSDPFDFYIDRYNDQLVAGFSRNQPNYGLLVFMRDFADVGKPARPGERLVPLISDRRDHAAPPGNAE
;
A
#
# COMPACT_ATOMS: atom_id res chain seq x y z
N MET A 1 32.55 -46.68 -3.16
CA MET A 1 33.21 -46.46 -1.88
C MET A 1 32.49 -45.34 -1.14
N ARG A 2 31.67 -45.69 -0.18
CA ARG A 2 30.94 -44.75 0.71
C ARG A 2 31.80 -44.51 1.95
N ARG A 3 32.12 -43.27 2.28
CA ARG A 3 32.68 -42.92 3.58
C ARG A 3 31.59 -42.38 4.48
N GLN A 4 31.30 -43.11 5.55
CA GLN A 4 30.44 -42.69 6.65
C GLN A 4 31.28 -41.85 7.63
N VAL A 5 30.68 -40.80 8.17
CA VAL A 5 31.22 -39.96 9.27
C VAL A 5 30.47 -40.33 10.54
N PRO A 6 31.13 -40.64 11.66
CA PRO A 6 30.48 -41.09 12.88
C PRO A 6 29.95 -39.93 13.73
N TRP A 7 28.76 -40.14 14.26
CA TRP A 7 28.10 -39.31 15.28
C TRP A 7 28.79 -39.55 16.66
N LYS A 8 29.03 -38.46 17.39
CA LYS A 8 29.39 -38.51 18.82
C LYS A 8 28.17 -38.10 19.66
N PRO A 9 27.82 -38.81 20.74
CA PRO A 9 26.77 -38.43 21.66
C PRO A 9 27.26 -37.39 22.68
N ILE A 10 26.42 -36.38 22.94
CA ILE A 10 26.58 -35.39 24.02
C ILE A 10 25.89 -35.93 25.27
N ALA A 11 26.69 -36.02 26.35
CA ALA A 11 26.25 -36.50 27.65
C ALA A 11 25.33 -35.50 28.35
N ILE A 12 24.21 -36.02 28.86
CA ILE A 12 23.27 -35.34 29.77
C ILE A 12 23.86 -35.43 31.18
N LEU A 13 24.12 -34.29 31.80
CA LEU A 13 24.52 -34.19 33.20
C LEU A 13 23.29 -33.80 34.03
N THR A 14 22.75 -34.77 34.74
CA THR A 14 21.73 -34.62 35.77
C THR A 14 22.40 -34.24 37.09
N THR A 15 22.01 -33.10 37.66
CA THR A 15 22.33 -32.78 39.08
C THR A 15 21.03 -32.67 39.88
N THR A 16 20.77 -33.68 40.66
CA THR A 16 19.85 -33.73 41.78
C THR A 16 20.51 -33.07 42.99
N THR A 17 19.86 -32.14 43.67
CA THR A 17 20.14 -31.76 45.05
C THR A 17 18.89 -31.28 45.78
N THR A 18 18.38 -32.17 46.59
CA THR A 18 18.07 -32.12 48.02
C THR A 18 17.20 -31.01 48.58
N LEU A 19 16.08 -31.47 48.99
CA LEU A 19 15.10 -31.01 50.00
C LEU A 19 15.75 -30.60 51.32
N LEU A 20 15.41 -29.43 51.86
CA LEU A 20 15.49 -29.15 53.30
C LEU A 20 14.26 -28.41 53.79
N LEU A 21 13.55 -29.14 54.59
CA LEU A 21 12.40 -28.83 55.44
C LEU A 21 12.86 -27.92 56.59
N SER A 22 12.26 -26.75 56.76
CA SER A 22 12.27 -26.04 58.05
C SER A 22 10.88 -25.48 58.33
N LEU A 23 10.27 -26.21 59.24
CA LEU A 23 9.05 -25.93 60.00
C LEU A 23 9.39 -24.96 61.16
N LEU A 24 8.39 -24.18 61.61
CA LEU A 24 8.22 -23.42 62.86
C LEU A 24 8.53 -21.94 62.80
N LEU A 25 7.48 -21.15 62.91
CA LEU A 25 7.01 -20.41 64.09
C LEU A 25 6.01 -19.30 63.64
N LEU A 26 4.76 -19.47 63.93
CA LEU A 26 3.75 -18.43 63.95
C LEU A 26 3.90 -17.64 65.25
N PRO A 27 3.77 -16.29 65.21
CA PRO A 27 3.17 -15.56 66.32
C PRO A 27 1.75 -15.16 65.94
N ALA A 28 0.82 -15.61 66.80
CA ALA A 28 -0.51 -15.06 66.88
C ALA A 28 -0.44 -13.56 67.16
N CYS A 29 -1.00 -12.73 66.31
CA CYS A 29 -1.16 -11.32 66.56
C CYS A 29 -2.65 -10.94 66.52
N CYS A 30 -3.10 -10.41 67.62
CA CYS A 30 -4.45 -10.02 67.99
C CYS A 30 -5.20 -9.23 66.93
N CYS A 31 -6.44 -9.61 66.67
CA CYS A 31 -7.43 -8.83 65.96
C CYS A 31 -7.73 -7.52 66.74
N VAL A 32 -7.19 -6.40 66.31
CA VAL A 32 -7.74 -5.07 66.64
C VAL A 32 -8.73 -4.71 65.56
N LYS A 33 -10.04 -4.79 65.88
CA LYS A 33 -11.10 -4.22 65.07
C LYS A 33 -11.01 -2.71 65.14
N GLY A 34 -10.31 -2.08 64.18
CA GLY A 34 -10.46 -0.63 63.93
C GLY A 34 -11.74 -0.39 63.12
N PRO A 35 -12.37 0.80 63.23
CA PRO A 35 -13.56 1.12 62.47
C PRO A 35 -13.24 1.07 60.96
N MET A 36 -13.99 0.24 60.23
CA MET A 36 -13.91 0.21 58.77
C MET A 36 -14.28 1.58 58.21
N ALA A 37 -13.34 2.23 57.56
CA ALA A 37 -13.65 3.39 56.70
C ALA A 37 -14.67 2.94 55.64
N PRO A 38 -15.62 3.79 55.24
CA PRO A 38 -16.58 3.47 54.22
C PRO A 38 -15.81 3.14 52.95
N VAL A 39 -16.02 1.91 52.39
CA VAL A 39 -15.52 1.51 51.10
C VAL A 39 -16.12 2.49 50.10
N SER A 40 -15.32 3.42 49.60
CA SER A 40 -15.70 4.23 48.45
C SER A 40 -16.12 3.28 47.33
N GLY A 41 -17.36 3.41 46.87
CA GLY A 41 -17.86 2.66 45.73
C GLY A 41 -16.93 2.75 44.53
N PRO A 42 -17.03 1.84 43.58
CA PRO A 42 -16.19 1.87 42.40
C PRO A 42 -16.23 3.28 41.77
N PRO A 43 -15.13 3.82 41.31
CA PRO A 43 -15.09 5.18 40.74
C PRO A 43 -16.21 5.30 39.71
N GLN A 44 -17.13 6.20 39.95
CA GLN A 44 -18.15 6.54 38.96
C GLN A 44 -17.42 7.20 37.82
N ILE A 45 -17.33 6.45 36.69
CA ILE A 45 -16.84 7.00 35.45
C ILE A 45 -17.90 7.99 34.98
N VAL A 46 -17.63 9.29 35.16
CA VAL A 46 -18.41 10.36 34.59
C VAL A 46 -18.16 10.29 33.08
N ILE A 47 -19.09 9.70 32.35
CA ILE A 47 -19.10 9.77 30.88
C ILE A 47 -19.49 11.22 30.57
N PRO A 48 -18.62 12.02 29.92
CA PRO A 48 -19.06 13.35 29.46
C PRO A 48 -20.28 13.13 28.54
N PRO A 49 -21.31 13.95 28.60
CA PRO A 49 -22.45 13.83 27.71
C PRO A 49 -21.91 13.87 26.27
N ILE A 50 -22.31 12.91 25.47
CA ILE A 50 -22.10 12.94 24.01
C ILE A 50 -22.64 14.29 23.59
N GLY A 51 -21.78 15.13 22.99
CA GLY A 51 -22.14 16.48 22.62
C GLY A 51 -23.47 16.47 21.87
N THR A 52 -24.44 17.13 22.43
CA THR A 52 -25.76 17.36 21.81
C THR A 52 -25.67 18.44 20.73
N GLU A 53 -24.49 18.77 20.26
CA GLU A 53 -24.33 19.67 19.14
C GLU A 53 -24.91 19.00 17.88
N PRO A 54 -25.77 19.71 17.15
CA PRO A 54 -26.33 19.18 15.93
C PRO A 54 -25.20 18.84 14.95
N ILE A 55 -25.27 17.66 14.35
CA ILE A 55 -24.32 17.26 13.29
C ILE A 55 -24.32 18.36 12.23
N PRO A 56 -23.18 19.02 11.96
CA PRO A 56 -23.16 20.08 10.97
C PRO A 56 -23.60 19.50 9.61
N THR A 57 -24.63 20.07 9.03
CA THR A 57 -25.08 19.68 7.69
C THR A 57 -24.02 20.14 6.69
N PRO A 58 -23.39 19.23 5.93
CA PRO A 58 -22.40 19.60 4.92
C PRO A 58 -23.01 20.58 3.92
N THR A 59 -22.26 21.60 3.52
CA THR A 59 -22.71 22.49 2.46
C THR A 59 -22.78 21.74 1.15
N GLU A 60 -23.69 22.11 0.26
CA GLU A 60 -23.79 21.52 -1.08
C GLU A 60 -22.46 21.66 -1.86
N ALA A 61 -21.73 22.74 -1.65
CA ALA A 61 -20.41 22.95 -2.23
C ALA A 61 -19.38 21.94 -1.71
N ALA A 62 -19.35 21.67 -0.40
CA ALA A 62 -18.44 20.69 0.19
C ALA A 62 -18.74 19.28 -0.30
N SER A 63 -20.02 18.92 -0.48
CA SER A 63 -20.42 17.59 -0.98
C SER A 63 -20.06 17.35 -2.45
N LYS A 64 -19.94 18.41 -3.25
CA LYS A 64 -19.59 18.36 -4.68
C LYS A 64 -18.10 18.57 -4.96
N ALA A 65 -17.31 18.96 -3.97
CA ALA A 65 -15.88 19.14 -4.12
C ALA A 65 -15.19 17.79 -4.43
N PRO A 66 -14.02 17.80 -5.10
CA PRO A 66 -13.18 16.60 -5.19
C PRO A 66 -12.79 16.10 -3.80
N THR A 67 -12.66 14.79 -3.66
CA THR A 67 -12.12 14.22 -2.42
C THR A 67 -10.59 14.33 -2.46
N GLN A 68 -10.02 15.10 -1.57
CA GLN A 68 -8.58 15.19 -1.41
C GLN A 68 -8.06 13.88 -0.82
N ALA A 69 -6.92 13.43 -1.30
CA ALA A 69 -6.27 12.20 -0.85
C ALA A 69 -4.80 12.46 -0.49
N LEU A 70 -4.39 11.87 0.61
CA LEU A 70 -3.00 11.75 1.01
C LEU A 70 -2.72 10.28 1.33
N MET A 71 -1.60 9.77 0.83
CA MET A 71 -1.09 8.46 1.18
C MET A 71 0.35 8.59 1.65
N ARG A 72 0.70 7.80 2.67
CA ARG A 72 2.04 7.79 3.22
C ARG A 72 2.41 6.38 3.62
N ASN A 73 3.49 5.88 3.03
CA ASN A 73 4.03 4.54 3.29
C ASN A 73 2.98 3.43 3.08
N VAL A 74 2.51 3.29 1.83
CA VAL A 74 1.42 2.38 1.44
C VAL A 74 1.85 1.52 0.27
N TRP A 75 1.76 0.22 0.39
CA TRP A 75 1.79 -0.72 -0.73
C TRP A 75 0.40 -0.79 -1.35
N PHE A 76 0.19 0.02 -2.36
CA PHE A 76 -1.10 0.14 -3.03
C PHE A 76 -1.24 -0.91 -4.13
N HIS A 77 -1.93 -2.01 -3.81
CA HIS A 77 -2.17 -3.10 -4.75
C HIS A 77 -3.21 -2.72 -5.78
N ILE A 78 -2.74 -2.51 -7.01
CA ILE A 78 -3.59 -2.26 -8.19
C ILE A 78 -4.13 -3.56 -8.80
N ASP A 79 -3.48 -4.68 -8.46
CA ASP A 79 -3.80 -6.06 -8.82
C ASP A 79 -3.32 -6.97 -7.67
N GLN A 80 -3.74 -8.23 -7.68
CA GLN A 80 -3.34 -9.21 -6.68
C GLN A 80 -1.82 -9.38 -6.57
N ASP A 81 -1.11 -9.30 -7.70
CA ASP A 81 0.31 -9.59 -7.82
C ASP A 81 1.17 -8.34 -8.08
N ALA A 82 0.55 -7.15 -8.17
CA ALA A 82 1.26 -5.91 -8.47
C ALA A 82 0.81 -4.77 -7.58
N TYR A 83 1.77 -4.10 -6.97
CA TYR A 83 1.56 -2.92 -6.14
C TYR A 83 2.51 -1.78 -6.51
N LEU A 84 2.10 -0.58 -6.14
CA LEU A 84 2.90 0.62 -6.13
C LEU A 84 3.36 0.86 -4.69
N ASP A 85 4.66 0.98 -4.45
CA ASP A 85 5.20 1.39 -3.15
C ASP A 85 5.08 2.91 -3.05
N ILE A 86 3.97 3.38 -2.49
CA ILE A 86 3.68 4.80 -2.33
C ILE A 86 4.39 5.30 -1.08
N HIS A 87 5.60 5.84 -1.23
CA HIS A 87 6.30 6.48 -0.13
C HIS A 87 5.53 7.72 0.34
N PHE A 88 5.06 8.50 -0.62
CA PHE A 88 4.18 9.65 -0.40
C PHE A 88 3.34 9.93 -1.65
N MET A 89 2.09 10.31 -1.46
CA MET A 89 1.23 10.82 -2.52
C MET A 89 0.27 11.87 -1.95
N ARG A 90 0.09 12.94 -2.67
CA ARG A 90 -0.90 13.99 -2.43
C ARG A 90 -1.63 14.25 -3.73
N GLY A 91 -2.97 14.33 -3.67
CA GLY A 91 -3.77 14.57 -4.85
C GLY A 91 -5.26 14.65 -4.57
N GLU A 92 -6.05 14.45 -5.61
CA GLU A 92 -7.51 14.47 -5.58
C GLU A 92 -8.08 13.27 -6.29
N LEU A 93 -9.15 12.71 -5.73
CA LEU A 93 -9.97 11.69 -6.36
C LEU A 93 -11.21 12.35 -6.95
N VAL A 94 -11.42 12.17 -8.25
CA VAL A 94 -12.50 12.84 -8.98
C VAL A 94 -13.41 11.80 -9.62
N SER A 95 -14.71 11.81 -9.28
CA SER A 95 -15.70 10.95 -9.95
C SER A 95 -15.78 11.28 -11.44
N LYS A 96 -15.81 10.27 -12.30
CA LYS A 96 -16.02 10.45 -13.74
C LYS A 96 -17.45 10.85 -14.07
N THR A 97 -18.38 10.60 -13.16
CA THR A 97 -19.79 11.00 -13.30
C THR A 97 -20.02 12.26 -12.49
N ILE A 98 -20.38 13.34 -13.16
CA ILE A 98 -20.65 14.65 -12.52
C ILE A 98 -21.76 14.49 -11.48
N GLY A 99 -21.50 14.97 -10.24
CA GLY A 99 -22.46 14.93 -9.14
C GLY A 99 -22.64 13.55 -8.47
N ALA A 100 -21.99 12.50 -8.97
CA ALA A 100 -22.02 11.21 -8.30
C ALA A 100 -20.95 11.13 -7.21
N PRO A 101 -21.22 10.42 -6.10
CA PRO A 101 -20.23 10.13 -5.08
C PRO A 101 -18.99 9.44 -5.67
N LEU A 102 -17.83 9.75 -5.15
CA LEU A 102 -16.63 8.95 -5.38
C LEU A 102 -16.88 7.54 -4.86
N ASN A 103 -16.75 6.53 -5.71
CA ASN A 103 -17.02 5.14 -5.34
C ASN A 103 -15.75 4.29 -5.41
N LEU A 104 -15.18 3.94 -4.24
CA LEU A 104 -13.99 3.09 -4.16
C LEU A 104 -14.25 1.64 -4.54
N ASP A 105 -15.51 1.16 -4.48
CA ASP A 105 -15.88 -0.20 -4.93
C ASP A 105 -15.71 -0.38 -6.44
N ASN A 106 -15.64 0.72 -7.18
CA ASN A 106 -15.47 0.69 -8.62
C ASN A 106 -14.27 1.55 -9.04
N LYS A 107 -13.10 0.96 -9.07
CA LYS A 107 -11.86 1.64 -9.47
C LYS A 107 -11.87 2.26 -10.88
N ARG A 108 -12.89 1.95 -11.71
CA ARG A 108 -13.05 2.55 -13.04
C ARG A 108 -13.91 3.81 -13.03
N SER A 109 -14.61 4.10 -11.92
CA SER A 109 -15.57 5.21 -11.82
C SER A 109 -14.93 6.56 -11.50
N PHE A 110 -13.63 6.61 -11.21
CA PHE A 110 -12.93 7.83 -10.81
C PHE A 110 -11.54 7.95 -11.46
N VAL A 111 -10.96 9.12 -11.30
CA VAL A 111 -9.60 9.45 -11.69
C VAL A 111 -8.84 9.90 -10.44
N MET A 112 -7.62 9.41 -10.25
CA MET A 112 -6.67 9.91 -9.26
C MET A 112 -5.84 11.00 -9.92
N LYS A 113 -6.08 12.26 -9.59
CA LYS A 113 -5.26 13.40 -10.04
C LYS A 113 -4.15 13.61 -9.03
N VAL A 114 -2.97 13.17 -9.36
CA VAL A 114 -1.80 13.26 -8.48
C VAL A 114 -1.19 14.65 -8.61
N ASP A 115 -1.02 15.32 -7.48
CA ASP A 115 -0.39 16.62 -7.38
C ASP A 115 1.11 16.47 -7.18
N THR A 116 1.49 15.68 -6.17
CA THR A 116 2.87 15.26 -5.95
C THR A 116 2.90 13.82 -5.43
N ALA A 117 3.89 13.05 -5.88
CA ALA A 117 4.11 11.70 -5.37
C ALA A 117 5.56 11.25 -5.52
N THR A 118 5.96 10.36 -4.62
CA THR A 118 7.16 9.51 -4.76
C THR A 118 6.70 8.06 -4.67
N ILE A 119 6.88 7.32 -5.76
CA ILE A 119 6.39 5.95 -5.90
C ILE A 119 7.54 5.05 -6.33
N GLY A 120 7.75 3.98 -5.58
CA GLY A 120 8.66 2.89 -5.91
C GLY A 120 7.96 1.75 -6.64
N MET A 121 8.69 1.04 -7.48
CA MET A 121 8.26 -0.23 -8.05
C MET A 121 9.42 -1.23 -8.00
N ARG A 122 9.17 -2.40 -7.42
CA ARG A 122 10.12 -3.50 -7.35
C ARG A 122 9.92 -4.48 -8.50
N SER A 123 10.91 -5.36 -8.70
CA SER A 123 10.95 -6.35 -9.79
C SER A 123 9.64 -7.10 -9.96
N ALA A 124 9.04 -7.62 -8.89
CA ALA A 124 7.80 -8.38 -8.97
C ALA A 124 6.65 -7.58 -9.62
N SER A 125 6.45 -6.33 -9.20
CA SER A 125 5.42 -5.44 -9.76
C SER A 125 5.76 -5.01 -11.19
N LEU A 126 7.05 -4.77 -11.49
CA LEU A 126 7.51 -4.48 -12.86
C LEU A 126 7.26 -5.65 -13.81
N ASP A 127 7.52 -6.88 -13.38
CA ASP A 127 7.28 -8.09 -14.16
C ASP A 127 5.79 -8.26 -14.49
N VAL A 128 4.91 -8.06 -13.51
CA VAL A 128 3.46 -8.12 -13.73
C VAL A 128 3.01 -7.02 -14.66
N LEU A 129 3.50 -5.78 -14.48
CA LEU A 129 3.19 -4.65 -15.34
C LEU A 129 3.58 -4.95 -16.79
N MET A 130 4.81 -5.42 -17.00
CA MET A 130 5.31 -5.74 -18.37
C MET A 130 4.54 -6.88 -19.00
N ASN A 131 4.40 -8.02 -18.32
CA ASN A 131 3.85 -9.24 -18.95
C ASN A 131 2.31 -9.23 -19.03
N ARG A 132 1.60 -8.64 -18.06
CA ARG A 132 0.13 -8.67 -18.02
C ARG A 132 -0.50 -7.45 -18.68
N TYR A 133 0.05 -6.26 -18.44
CA TYR A 133 -0.59 -5.01 -18.86
C TYR A 133 0.01 -4.45 -20.14
N ILE A 134 1.33 -4.43 -20.29
CA ILE A 134 2.01 -3.89 -21.47
C ILE A 134 2.04 -4.90 -22.61
N PHE A 135 2.57 -6.08 -22.38
CA PHE A 135 2.72 -7.13 -23.39
C PHE A 135 1.66 -8.25 -23.30
N GLY A 136 0.64 -8.13 -22.44
CA GLY A 136 -0.40 -9.13 -22.25
C GLY A 136 -1.45 -9.14 -23.37
N TYR A 137 -1.04 -9.21 -24.64
CA TYR A 137 -1.90 -9.31 -25.81
C TYR A 137 -1.40 -10.41 -26.78
N ALA A 138 -2.22 -10.73 -27.79
CA ALA A 138 -1.86 -11.76 -28.75
C ALA A 138 -0.61 -11.37 -29.57
N ASN A 139 0.38 -12.26 -29.63
CA ASN A 139 1.62 -12.09 -30.35
C ASN A 139 2.41 -10.81 -30.02
N PRO A 140 2.73 -10.56 -28.74
CA PRO A 140 3.54 -9.41 -28.38
C PRO A 140 4.99 -9.60 -28.86
N PRO A 141 5.72 -8.51 -29.16
CA PRO A 141 7.11 -8.59 -29.61
C PRO A 141 8.07 -9.04 -28.50
N LEU A 142 7.71 -8.84 -27.23
CA LEU A 142 8.46 -9.30 -26.06
C LEU A 142 7.58 -10.20 -25.19
N ARG A 143 8.18 -11.28 -24.69
CA ARG A 143 7.54 -12.29 -23.83
C ARG A 143 8.43 -12.65 -22.66
N ASN A 144 7.81 -13.13 -21.57
CA ASN A 144 8.50 -13.58 -20.38
C ASN A 144 9.53 -12.54 -19.90
N VAL A 145 9.08 -11.29 -19.87
CA VAL A 145 9.91 -10.15 -19.50
C VAL A 145 10.13 -10.18 -17.98
N HIS A 146 11.40 -10.15 -17.59
CA HIS A 146 11.82 -10.00 -16.19
C HIS A 146 12.65 -8.73 -16.07
N VAL A 147 12.32 -7.88 -15.09
CA VAL A 147 12.97 -6.59 -14.86
C VAL A 147 13.51 -6.57 -13.45
N GLU A 148 14.79 -6.29 -13.31
CA GLU A 148 15.44 -6.12 -12.01
C GLU A 148 16.35 -4.89 -11.99
N THR A 149 16.69 -4.41 -10.82
CA THR A 149 17.67 -3.35 -10.66
C THR A 149 19.08 -3.94 -10.66
N SER A 150 20.03 -3.23 -11.29
CA SER A 150 21.44 -3.63 -11.36
C SER A 150 22.31 -2.40 -11.17
N GLY A 151 22.65 -2.10 -9.91
CA GLY A 151 23.31 -0.84 -9.54
C GLY A 151 22.39 0.35 -9.83
N LYS A 152 22.77 1.23 -10.76
CA LYS A 152 21.96 2.37 -11.19
C LYS A 152 21.21 2.13 -12.50
N GLN A 153 21.21 0.91 -13.00
CA GLN A 153 20.57 0.53 -14.27
C GLN A 153 19.43 -0.44 -14.05
N LEU A 154 18.44 -0.44 -14.94
CA LEU A 154 17.54 -1.56 -15.09
C LEU A 154 18.24 -2.66 -15.89
N LYS A 155 18.09 -3.89 -15.42
CA LYS A 155 18.41 -5.10 -16.19
C LYS A 155 17.11 -5.77 -16.56
N GLN A 156 16.91 -5.97 -17.85
CA GLN A 156 15.72 -6.61 -18.40
C GLN A 156 16.12 -7.84 -19.19
N SER A 157 15.48 -8.97 -18.94
CA SER A 157 15.64 -10.17 -19.73
C SER A 157 14.28 -10.65 -20.23
N GLY A 158 14.29 -11.51 -21.25
CA GLY A 158 13.07 -12.03 -21.84
C GLY A 158 13.32 -12.66 -23.21
N ILE A 159 12.24 -12.76 -23.98
CA ILE A 159 12.23 -13.35 -25.32
C ILE A 159 11.72 -12.31 -26.31
N ILE A 160 12.50 -12.03 -27.35
CA ILE A 160 12.06 -11.29 -28.54
C ILE A 160 11.35 -12.29 -29.43
N HIS A 161 10.06 -12.04 -29.69
CA HIS A 161 9.25 -12.88 -30.58
C HIS A 161 9.07 -12.21 -31.93
N LYS A 162 9.61 -12.85 -32.98
CA LYS A 162 9.38 -12.49 -34.38
C LYS A 162 8.99 -13.73 -35.20
N ILE A 163 9.91 -14.25 -35.97
CA ILE A 163 9.74 -15.53 -36.67
C ILE A 163 10.16 -16.69 -35.75
N VAL A 164 11.18 -16.47 -34.97
CA VAL A 164 11.70 -17.36 -33.92
C VAL A 164 11.79 -16.63 -32.59
N ASP A 165 11.79 -17.39 -31.52
CA ASP A 165 11.98 -16.87 -30.16
C ASP A 165 13.48 -16.74 -29.89
N ILE A 166 13.89 -15.52 -29.53
CA ILE A 166 15.29 -15.16 -29.31
C ILE A 166 15.44 -14.61 -27.89
N PRO A 167 16.15 -15.29 -26.98
CA PRO A 167 16.43 -14.78 -25.65
C PRO A 167 17.35 -13.56 -25.73
N PHE A 168 17.05 -12.57 -24.86
CA PHE A 168 17.85 -11.36 -24.73
C PHE A 168 18.05 -10.97 -23.29
N THR A 169 19.10 -10.22 -23.01
CA THR A 169 19.31 -9.47 -21.77
C THR A 169 19.78 -8.07 -22.13
N MET A 170 19.16 -7.06 -21.50
CA MET A 170 19.42 -5.65 -21.74
C MET A 170 19.74 -4.96 -20.42
N TRP A 171 20.73 -4.08 -20.43
CA TRP A 171 20.99 -3.12 -19.36
C TRP A 171 20.66 -1.74 -19.90
N ALA A 172 19.98 -0.93 -19.11
CA ALA A 172 19.48 0.37 -19.56
C ALA A 172 19.57 1.42 -18.45
N ASP A 173 19.95 2.62 -18.83
CA ASP A 173 19.79 3.82 -18.00
C ASP A 173 18.32 4.26 -18.06
N VAL A 174 17.83 4.82 -16.94
CA VAL A 174 16.49 5.39 -16.86
C VAL A 174 16.58 6.89 -16.63
N SER A 175 15.67 7.64 -17.23
CA SER A 175 15.53 9.07 -17.04
C SER A 175 14.11 9.54 -17.33
N ALA A 176 13.67 10.65 -16.73
CA ALA A 176 12.42 11.30 -17.10
C ALA A 176 12.64 12.15 -18.38
N SER A 177 11.70 12.04 -19.32
CA SER A 177 11.72 12.82 -20.56
C SER A 177 10.29 13.14 -21.00
N ASN A 178 9.91 14.42 -20.98
CA ASN A 178 8.58 14.87 -21.39
C ASN A 178 7.41 14.12 -20.72
N GLY A 179 7.52 13.87 -19.41
CA GLY A 179 6.50 13.12 -18.65
C GLY A 179 6.51 11.61 -18.87
N LEU A 180 7.46 11.08 -19.64
CA LEU A 180 7.64 9.66 -19.92
C LEU A 180 8.89 9.14 -19.24
N ILE A 181 8.90 7.85 -18.90
CA ILE A 181 10.11 7.13 -18.50
C ILE A 181 10.86 6.74 -19.77
N ARG A 182 12.03 7.33 -19.96
CA ARG A 182 12.95 6.95 -21.02
C ARG A 182 13.87 5.85 -20.51
N ILE A 183 13.88 4.73 -21.22
CA ILE A 183 14.76 3.58 -20.97
C ILE A 183 15.75 3.54 -22.10
N HIS A 184 17.01 3.85 -21.82
CA HIS A 184 18.09 3.91 -22.80
C HIS A 184 19.01 2.69 -22.66
N PRO A 185 18.96 1.73 -23.60
CA PRO A 185 19.84 0.57 -23.56
C PRO A 185 21.31 0.96 -23.71
N THR A 186 22.10 0.60 -22.71
CA THR A 186 23.56 0.73 -22.71
C THR A 186 24.26 -0.52 -23.20
N LYS A 187 23.63 -1.68 -22.95
CA LYS A 187 24.11 -2.99 -23.41
C LYS A 187 22.91 -3.87 -23.73
N ILE A 188 22.97 -4.59 -24.85
CA ILE A 188 22.03 -5.64 -25.20
C ILE A 188 22.86 -6.88 -25.55
N ASP A 189 22.53 -7.99 -24.90
CA ASP A 189 23.07 -9.32 -25.20
C ASP A 189 21.99 -10.17 -25.84
N ILE A 190 22.30 -10.73 -27.01
CA ILE A 190 21.43 -11.65 -27.76
C ILE A 190 22.22 -12.93 -28.02
N CYS A 191 21.95 -13.97 -27.25
CA CYS A 191 22.68 -15.25 -27.35
C CYS A 191 24.21 -15.09 -27.26
N GLY A 192 24.72 -14.18 -26.37
CA GLY A 192 26.14 -13.92 -26.23
C GLY A 192 26.73 -12.94 -27.27
N ILE A 193 25.91 -12.39 -28.15
CA ILE A 193 26.33 -11.42 -29.16
C ILE A 193 25.92 -10.02 -28.76
N ASN A 194 26.78 -9.01 -28.97
CA ASN A 194 26.45 -7.62 -28.76
C ASN A 194 25.31 -7.15 -29.67
N GLY A 195 24.10 -7.08 -29.15
CA GLY A 195 22.89 -6.72 -29.90
C GLY A 195 22.91 -5.30 -30.42
N ILE A 196 23.46 -4.32 -29.67
CA ILE A 196 23.61 -2.92 -30.15
C ILE A 196 24.52 -2.88 -31.40
N GLY A 197 25.65 -3.58 -31.35
CA GLY A 197 26.56 -3.68 -32.48
C GLY A 197 25.90 -4.34 -33.68
N LEU A 198 25.13 -5.41 -33.48
CA LEU A 198 24.39 -6.10 -34.51
C LEU A 198 23.33 -5.19 -35.17
N LEU A 199 22.52 -4.48 -34.36
CA LEU A 199 21.51 -3.54 -34.87
C LEU A 199 22.16 -2.44 -35.74
N LYS A 200 23.26 -1.85 -35.27
CA LYS A 200 24.01 -0.85 -36.02
C LYS A 200 24.56 -1.38 -37.34
N ALA A 201 25.13 -2.59 -37.33
CA ALA A 201 25.70 -3.23 -38.52
C ALA A 201 24.67 -3.46 -39.65
N VAL A 202 23.41 -3.73 -39.26
CA VAL A 202 22.30 -3.95 -40.23
C VAL A 202 21.44 -2.69 -40.46
N GLY A 203 21.81 -1.53 -39.90
CA GLY A 203 21.06 -0.28 -40.01
C GLY A 203 19.67 -0.31 -39.40
N MET A 204 19.47 -1.14 -38.36
CA MET A 204 18.22 -1.29 -37.65
C MET A 204 18.24 -0.53 -36.32
N THR A 205 17.06 -0.10 -35.87
CA THR A 205 16.81 0.50 -34.56
C THR A 205 15.81 -0.35 -33.78
N LEU A 206 15.73 -0.17 -32.46
CA LEU A 206 14.68 -0.80 -31.65
C LEU A 206 13.28 -0.42 -32.15
N GLU A 207 13.09 0.81 -32.57
CA GLU A 207 11.83 1.31 -33.16
C GLU A 207 11.38 0.50 -34.37
N LYS A 208 12.29 0.16 -35.28
CA LYS A 208 12.00 -0.68 -36.46
C LYS A 208 11.81 -2.14 -36.08
N MET A 209 12.44 -2.58 -35.00
CA MET A 209 12.39 -3.96 -34.56
C MET A 209 11.14 -4.27 -33.74
N LEU A 210 10.71 -3.33 -32.87
CA LEU A 210 9.61 -3.52 -31.92
C LEU A 210 8.39 -2.72 -32.37
N THR A 211 7.42 -3.37 -32.96
CA THR A 211 6.11 -2.75 -33.25
C THR A 211 5.20 -2.96 -32.06
N MET A 212 4.84 -1.87 -31.37
CA MET A 212 4.04 -1.90 -30.14
C MET A 212 2.78 -1.03 -30.30
N PRO A 213 1.62 -1.49 -29.76
CA PRO A 213 0.41 -0.67 -29.71
C PRO A 213 0.62 0.54 -28.79
N LYS A 214 0.39 1.74 -29.31
CA LYS A 214 0.57 3.00 -28.53
C LYS A 214 -0.33 3.09 -27.31
N GLU A 215 -1.46 2.40 -27.35
CA GLU A 215 -2.47 2.35 -26.28
C GLU A 215 -1.98 1.63 -25.02
N ARG A 216 -0.89 0.87 -25.15
CA ARG A 216 -0.29 0.11 -24.03
C ARG A 216 0.71 0.90 -23.20
N GLY A 217 0.87 2.19 -23.49
CA GLY A 217 1.77 3.06 -22.74
C GLY A 217 3.25 2.81 -22.97
N ILE A 218 3.64 1.99 -23.99
CA ILE A 218 5.03 1.80 -24.35
C ILE A 218 5.22 2.08 -25.84
N SER A 219 6.34 2.71 -26.18
CA SER A 219 6.75 2.98 -27.57
C SER A 219 8.27 2.92 -27.67
N ALA A 220 8.78 2.78 -28.89
CA ALA A 220 10.20 2.90 -29.16
C ALA A 220 10.45 4.13 -30.03
N GLN A 221 11.55 4.84 -29.77
CA GLN A 221 12.02 5.97 -30.56
C GLN A 221 13.54 5.82 -30.77
N GLY A 222 13.94 5.52 -31.99
CA GLY A 222 15.33 5.19 -32.29
C GLY A 222 15.78 3.92 -31.53
N HIS A 223 16.66 4.11 -30.57
CA HIS A 223 17.14 3.04 -29.69
C HIS A 223 16.55 3.10 -28.26
N ASP A 224 15.71 4.09 -27.97
CA ASP A 224 15.10 4.24 -26.65
C ASP A 224 13.72 3.58 -26.59
N LEU A 225 13.36 3.08 -25.41
CA LEU A 225 12.00 2.71 -25.05
C LEU A 225 11.42 3.84 -24.19
N LEU A 226 10.21 4.25 -24.51
CA LEU A 226 9.47 5.29 -23.81
C LEU A 226 8.24 4.65 -23.18
N LEU A 227 8.13 4.74 -21.86
CA LEU A 227 7.00 4.24 -21.08
C LEU A 227 6.20 5.42 -20.52
N ASP A 228 4.90 5.42 -20.82
CA ASP A 228 3.93 6.37 -20.29
C ASP A 228 3.27 5.77 -19.03
N PRO A 229 3.59 6.27 -17.82
CA PRO A 229 3.03 5.71 -16.59
C PRO A 229 1.50 5.78 -16.53
N GLN A 230 0.90 6.82 -17.11
CA GLN A 230 -0.56 6.99 -17.10
C GLN A 230 -1.30 5.91 -17.90
N ARG A 231 -0.68 5.44 -18.99
CA ARG A 231 -1.28 4.44 -19.89
C ARG A 231 -0.86 3.01 -19.57
N ALA A 232 0.29 2.87 -18.93
CA ALA A 232 0.83 1.55 -18.57
C ALA A 232 0.11 0.94 -17.36
N LEU A 233 -0.35 1.78 -16.42
CA LEU A 233 -1.02 1.31 -15.20
C LEU A 233 -2.47 0.87 -15.48
N PRO A 234 -2.91 -0.24 -14.84
CA PRO A 234 -4.32 -0.62 -14.86
C PRO A 234 -5.17 0.37 -14.04
N PRO A 235 -6.51 0.29 -14.11
CA PRO A 235 -7.38 1.10 -13.25
C PRO A 235 -7.04 0.97 -11.75
N PRO A 236 -7.22 2.07 -10.97
CA PRO A 236 -7.89 3.33 -11.33
C PRO A 236 -7.09 4.15 -12.32
N GLN A 237 -7.80 4.96 -13.13
CA GLN A 237 -7.13 5.91 -14.02
C GLN A 237 -6.37 6.92 -13.18
N VAL A 238 -5.11 7.17 -13.56
CA VAL A 238 -4.26 8.15 -12.92
C VAL A 238 -3.97 9.32 -13.87
N ASP A 239 -3.84 10.51 -13.31
CA ASP A 239 -3.36 11.71 -13.99
C ASP A 239 -2.09 12.14 -13.27
N LEU A 240 -0.95 11.89 -13.91
CA LEU A 240 0.39 11.98 -13.35
C LEU A 240 1.27 12.89 -14.22
N HIS A 241 2.13 13.67 -13.60
CA HIS A 241 3.18 14.40 -14.31
C HIS A 241 4.55 13.96 -13.78
N LEU A 242 5.23 13.08 -14.52
CA LEU A 242 6.55 12.55 -14.16
C LEU A 242 7.61 13.65 -14.33
N VAL A 243 8.37 13.91 -13.26
CA VAL A 243 9.48 14.90 -13.27
C VAL A 243 10.85 14.25 -13.07
N ASP A 244 10.91 13.12 -12.37
CA ASP A 244 12.17 12.39 -12.18
C ASP A 244 11.92 10.87 -12.12
N VAL A 245 12.92 10.11 -12.57
CA VAL A 245 12.97 8.65 -12.41
C VAL A 245 14.42 8.22 -12.18
N ARG A 246 14.62 7.35 -11.20
CA ARG A 246 15.93 6.85 -10.81
C ARG A 246 15.83 5.49 -10.13
N ILE A 247 16.96 4.83 -9.96
CA ILE A 247 17.04 3.57 -9.23
C ILE A 247 17.65 3.85 -7.87
N GLU A 248 16.96 3.42 -6.83
CA GLU A 248 17.41 3.44 -5.44
C GLU A 248 17.22 2.04 -4.83
N GLY A 249 18.34 1.39 -4.47
CA GLY A 249 18.30 0.03 -3.96
C GLY A 249 17.70 -0.97 -4.97
N ASP A 250 16.61 -1.61 -4.60
CA ASP A 250 15.87 -2.57 -5.41
C ASP A 250 14.60 -1.97 -6.08
N GLU A 251 14.47 -0.65 -6.05
CA GLU A 251 13.30 0.07 -6.55
C GLU A 251 13.61 0.97 -7.74
N LEU A 252 12.66 1.01 -8.68
CA LEU A 252 12.53 2.06 -9.67
C LEU A 252 11.68 3.18 -9.05
N ILE A 253 12.34 4.23 -8.56
CA ILE A 253 11.69 5.39 -7.96
C ILE A 253 11.22 6.34 -9.06
N GLN A 254 9.97 6.74 -8.97
CA GLN A 254 9.31 7.70 -9.85
C GLN A 254 8.82 8.88 -9.02
N VAL A 255 9.17 10.10 -9.42
CA VAL A 255 8.73 11.33 -8.77
C VAL A 255 7.78 12.08 -9.71
N PHE A 256 6.62 12.40 -9.18
CA PHE A 256 5.57 13.12 -9.89
C PHE A 256 5.33 14.47 -9.24
N ASP A 257 5.17 15.51 -10.05
CA ASP A 257 4.83 16.86 -9.61
C ASP A 257 4.05 17.57 -10.72
N ALA A 258 2.78 17.86 -10.45
CA ALA A 258 1.91 18.56 -11.39
C ALA A 258 2.11 20.09 -11.38
N GLY A 259 3.02 20.62 -10.55
CA GLY A 259 3.25 22.04 -10.38
C GLY A 259 2.10 22.79 -9.72
N ARG A 260 1.12 22.07 -9.15
CA ARG A 260 0.03 22.65 -8.38
C ARG A 260 0.43 22.67 -6.90
N HIS A 261 0.09 23.73 -6.21
CA HIS A 261 0.32 23.84 -4.78
C HIS A 261 -1.01 23.72 -4.05
N LEU A 262 -1.43 22.48 -3.79
CA LEU A 262 -2.58 22.24 -2.94
C LEU A 262 -2.26 22.68 -1.49
N PRO A 263 -3.23 23.24 -0.75
CA PRO A 263 -3.07 23.54 0.66
C PRO A 263 -2.61 22.29 1.43
N GLU A 264 -1.83 22.50 2.48
CA GLU A 264 -1.42 21.41 3.35
C GLU A 264 -2.64 20.66 3.90
N LEU A 265 -2.60 19.35 3.84
CA LEU A 265 -3.63 18.48 4.37
C LEU A 265 -3.15 17.92 5.70
N ALA A 266 -3.53 18.59 6.79
CA ALA A 266 -3.21 18.15 8.14
C ALA A 266 -3.93 16.83 8.45
N LEU A 267 -3.16 15.82 8.85
CA LEU A 267 -3.71 14.55 9.29
C LEU A 267 -4.34 14.70 10.67
N PRO A 268 -5.56 14.18 10.92
CA PRO A 268 -6.13 14.09 12.28
C PRO A 268 -5.22 13.32 13.25
N HIS A 269 -4.56 12.26 12.75
CA HIS A 269 -3.63 11.40 13.49
C HIS A 269 -2.27 11.39 12.80
N PRO A 270 -1.41 12.40 13.02
CA PRO A 270 -0.11 12.52 12.37
C PRO A 270 0.91 11.46 12.83
N GLU A 271 0.66 10.82 13.98
CA GLU A 271 1.44 9.70 14.51
C GLU A 271 1.33 8.43 13.67
N GLU A 272 0.24 8.30 12.88
CA GLU A 272 0.05 7.17 11.97
C GLU A 272 0.96 7.33 10.75
N LYS A 273 2.02 6.53 10.72
CA LYS A 273 3.04 6.61 9.65
C LYS A 273 2.59 5.95 8.37
N ASN A 274 1.91 4.81 8.49
CA ASN A 274 1.41 3.98 7.40
C ASN A 274 -0.08 4.30 7.24
N THR A 275 -0.42 5.23 6.35
CA THR A 275 -1.78 5.78 6.37
C THR A 275 -2.26 6.32 5.03
N MET A 276 -3.58 6.28 4.84
CA MET A 276 -4.28 7.04 3.81
C MET A 276 -5.27 8.01 4.48
N TYR A 277 -5.44 9.18 3.89
CA TYR A 277 -6.40 10.17 4.39
C TYR A 277 -7.24 10.74 3.25
N PHE A 278 -8.54 10.77 3.46
CA PHE A 278 -9.53 11.28 2.51
C PHE A 278 -10.28 12.44 3.14
N ARG A 279 -10.30 13.60 2.46
CA ARG A 279 -10.92 14.82 2.96
C ARG A 279 -11.78 15.50 1.90
N GLY A 280 -13.01 15.86 2.29
CA GLY A 280 -13.97 16.59 1.43
C GLY A 280 -14.68 15.69 0.42
N GLY A 281 -15.58 16.29 -0.31
CA GLY A 281 -16.40 15.59 -1.30
C GLY A 281 -17.37 14.56 -0.69
N THR A 282 -17.97 13.75 -1.56
CA THR A 282 -18.80 12.62 -1.13
C THR A 282 -18.12 11.32 -1.52
N LEU A 283 -17.74 10.53 -0.52
CA LEU A 283 -17.01 9.28 -0.64
C LEU A 283 -17.90 8.09 -0.28
N ARG A 284 -17.94 7.09 -1.16
CA ARG A 284 -18.53 5.77 -0.88
C ARG A 284 -17.42 4.74 -0.73
N MET A 285 -17.48 3.98 0.36
CA MET A 285 -16.57 2.89 0.68
C MET A 285 -17.40 1.71 1.22
N GLY A 286 -17.67 0.71 0.40
CA GLY A 286 -18.64 -0.34 0.72
C GLY A 286 -20.03 0.22 0.99
N LYS A 287 -20.57 -0.05 2.18
CA LYS A 287 -21.88 0.48 2.62
C LYS A 287 -21.78 1.88 3.23
N LEU A 288 -20.59 2.35 3.56
CA LEU A 288 -20.37 3.67 4.12
C LEU A 288 -20.49 4.73 3.02
N LEU A 289 -21.28 5.77 3.28
CA LEU A 289 -21.36 6.99 2.48
C LEU A 289 -21.05 8.18 3.37
N MET A 290 -19.95 8.84 3.12
CA MET A 290 -19.53 10.05 3.84
C MET A 290 -19.75 11.26 2.94
N VAL A 291 -20.48 12.24 3.43
CA VAL A 291 -20.66 13.56 2.81
C VAL A 291 -19.73 14.52 3.52
N ASP A 292 -18.93 15.29 2.78
CA ASP A 292 -17.78 16.05 3.28
C ASP A 292 -16.82 15.12 4.05
N ALA A 293 -16.28 14.14 3.33
CA ALA A 293 -15.49 13.07 3.92
C ALA A 293 -14.36 13.59 4.80
N ASP A 294 -14.18 12.94 5.95
CA ASP A 294 -13.06 13.11 6.86
C ASP A 294 -12.70 11.73 7.41
N MET A 295 -11.89 10.99 6.66
CA MET A 295 -11.57 9.61 6.99
C MET A 295 -10.07 9.37 6.88
N GLN A 296 -9.47 9.01 8.00
CA GLN A 296 -8.10 8.50 8.02
C GLN A 296 -8.11 6.99 8.18
N VAL A 297 -7.38 6.31 7.33
CA VAL A 297 -7.17 4.86 7.36
C VAL A 297 -5.74 4.61 7.79
N GLY A 298 -5.56 4.00 8.93
CA GLY A 298 -4.27 3.57 9.46
C GLY A 298 -4.09 2.06 9.32
N ASP A 299 -2.85 1.66 9.29
CA ASP A 299 -2.44 0.27 9.34
C ASP A 299 -2.64 -0.30 10.76
N ALA A 300 -3.21 -1.49 10.87
CA ALA A 300 -3.31 -2.21 12.15
C ALA A 300 -1.95 -2.75 12.60
N ASP A 301 -1.04 -3.05 11.67
CA ASP A 301 0.34 -3.45 11.93
C ASP A 301 1.33 -2.35 11.48
N PRO A 302 1.76 -1.46 12.37
CA PRO A 302 2.63 -0.34 11.98
C PRO A 302 4.09 -0.73 11.75
N SER A 303 4.45 -2.01 11.73
CA SER A 303 5.83 -2.50 11.63
C SER A 303 6.37 -2.48 10.20
N ASP A 304 5.51 -2.48 9.20
CA ASP A 304 5.80 -2.41 7.77
C ASP A 304 4.84 -1.43 7.05
N PRO A 305 4.99 -1.16 5.76
CA PRO A 305 4.08 -0.32 4.99
C PRO A 305 2.66 -0.90 4.93
N PHE A 306 1.65 -0.04 4.93
CA PHE A 306 0.25 -0.44 4.87
C PHE A 306 -0.06 -1.18 3.56
N ASP A 307 -0.38 -2.46 3.65
CA ASP A 307 -0.68 -3.35 2.53
C ASP A 307 -2.15 -3.21 2.09
N PHE A 308 -2.45 -2.26 1.19
CA PHE A 308 -3.81 -1.92 0.78
C PHE A 308 -4.17 -2.50 -0.59
N TYR A 309 -5.20 -3.36 -0.63
CA TYR A 309 -5.76 -3.95 -1.85
C TYR A 309 -7.03 -3.24 -2.31
N ILE A 310 -6.98 -2.46 -3.39
CA ILE A 310 -8.15 -1.71 -3.85
C ILE A 310 -9.33 -2.61 -4.26
N ASP A 311 -9.08 -3.80 -4.75
CA ASP A 311 -10.11 -4.78 -5.12
C ASP A 311 -10.62 -5.61 -3.94
N ARG A 312 -9.96 -5.57 -2.80
CA ARG A 312 -10.23 -6.43 -1.63
C ARG A 312 -10.29 -5.66 -0.30
N TYR A 313 -10.27 -4.33 -0.36
CA TYR A 313 -10.23 -3.50 0.85
C TYR A 313 -11.43 -3.75 1.79
N ASN A 314 -12.57 -4.21 1.27
CA ASN A 314 -13.71 -4.57 2.11
C ASN A 314 -13.39 -5.72 3.09
N ASP A 315 -12.58 -6.68 2.67
CA ASP A 315 -12.13 -7.77 3.54
C ASP A 315 -11.21 -7.23 4.64
N GLN A 316 -10.30 -6.33 4.30
CA GLN A 316 -9.39 -5.66 5.24
C GLN A 316 -10.16 -4.76 6.21
N LEU A 317 -11.17 -4.03 5.72
CA LEU A 317 -12.05 -3.18 6.53
C LEU A 317 -12.83 -3.97 7.57
N VAL A 318 -13.42 -5.10 7.15
CA VAL A 318 -14.21 -5.98 8.06
C VAL A 318 -13.31 -6.67 9.08
N ALA A 319 -12.06 -6.97 8.73
CA ALA A 319 -11.09 -7.57 9.62
C ALA A 319 -10.48 -6.59 10.63
N GLY A 320 -10.63 -5.30 10.39
CA GLY A 320 -10.15 -4.21 11.23
C GLY A 320 -11.21 -3.65 12.18
N PHE A 321 -11.07 -2.39 12.54
CA PHE A 321 -12.05 -1.67 13.33
C PHE A 321 -12.06 -0.17 12.98
N SER A 322 -13.12 0.54 13.38
CA SER A 322 -13.24 1.97 13.21
C SER A 322 -13.55 2.69 14.51
N ARG A 323 -13.23 3.97 14.55
CA ARG A 323 -13.40 4.85 15.69
C ARG A 323 -13.91 6.20 15.19
N ASN A 324 -15.02 6.68 15.77
CA ASN A 324 -15.53 8.02 15.47
C ASN A 324 -14.60 9.09 16.05
N GLN A 325 -14.43 10.17 15.31
CA GLN A 325 -13.70 11.35 15.75
C GLN A 325 -14.66 12.40 16.30
N PRO A 326 -14.22 13.32 17.20
CA PRO A 326 -15.08 14.36 17.77
C PRO A 326 -15.75 15.28 16.75
N ASN A 327 -15.14 15.43 15.56
CA ASN A 327 -15.66 16.23 14.44
C ASN A 327 -16.51 15.42 13.45
N TYR A 328 -17.01 14.26 13.86
CA TYR A 328 -17.72 13.28 13.01
C TYR A 328 -16.87 12.66 11.89
N GLY A 329 -15.56 12.86 11.92
CA GLY A 329 -14.63 12.12 11.08
C GLY A 329 -14.51 10.66 11.52
N LEU A 330 -13.84 9.87 10.73
CA LEU A 330 -13.64 8.44 10.96
C LEU A 330 -12.17 8.08 10.94
N LEU A 331 -11.69 7.45 12.00
CA LEU A 331 -10.42 6.75 12.01
C LEU A 331 -10.67 5.25 11.84
N VAL A 332 -10.09 4.67 10.80
CA VAL A 332 -10.23 3.26 10.47
C VAL A 332 -8.86 2.59 10.59
N PHE A 333 -8.81 1.45 11.25
CA PHE A 333 -7.63 0.58 11.23
C PHE A 333 -7.95 -0.65 10.41
N MET A 334 -7.18 -0.87 9.37
CA MET A 334 -7.30 -2.05 8.50
C MET A 334 -6.12 -2.98 8.73
N ARG A 335 -6.37 -4.28 8.60
CA ARG A 335 -5.33 -5.30 8.58
C ARG A 335 -4.75 -5.42 7.19
N ASP A 336 -3.49 -5.82 7.12
CA ASP A 336 -2.91 -6.30 5.87
C ASP A 336 -3.74 -7.43 5.30
N PHE A 337 -3.88 -7.44 3.98
CA PHE A 337 -4.71 -8.44 3.31
C PHE A 337 -4.26 -9.87 3.61
N ALA A 338 -2.96 -10.09 3.67
CA ALA A 338 -2.37 -11.40 3.98
C ALA A 338 -2.76 -11.92 5.38
N ASP A 339 -3.17 -11.05 6.30
CA ASP A 339 -3.51 -11.39 7.68
C ASP A 339 -5.01 -11.48 7.96
N VAL A 340 -5.83 -11.13 6.96
CA VAL A 340 -7.28 -11.29 7.05
C VAL A 340 -7.64 -12.76 7.32
N GLY A 341 -8.42 -12.99 8.39
CA GLY A 341 -8.81 -14.32 8.83
C GLY A 341 -7.78 -15.10 9.65
N LYS A 342 -6.59 -14.53 9.89
CA LYS A 342 -5.55 -15.13 10.75
C LYS A 342 -5.65 -14.59 12.19
N PRO A 343 -5.04 -15.27 13.19
CA PRO A 343 -4.86 -14.72 14.52
C PRO A 343 -4.06 -13.41 14.48
N ALA A 344 -4.33 -12.52 15.45
CA ALA A 344 -3.59 -11.27 15.60
C ALA A 344 -2.10 -11.50 15.81
N ARG A 345 -1.26 -10.68 15.19
CA ARG A 345 0.18 -10.62 15.46
C ARG A 345 0.46 -9.85 16.75
N PRO A 346 1.57 -10.14 17.46
CA PRO A 346 2.02 -9.29 18.55
C PRO A 346 2.25 -7.85 18.08
N GLY A 347 1.60 -6.88 18.75
CA GLY A 347 1.70 -5.46 18.38
C GLY A 347 0.64 -4.97 17.38
N GLU A 348 -0.10 -5.86 16.74
CA GLU A 348 -1.19 -5.51 15.83
C GLU A 348 -2.40 -4.95 16.61
N ARG A 349 -2.96 -3.87 16.10
CA ARG A 349 -4.11 -3.18 16.69
C ARG A 349 -5.42 -3.75 16.15
N LEU A 350 -6.04 -4.68 16.87
CA LEU A 350 -7.28 -5.35 16.45
C LEU A 350 -8.49 -5.08 17.32
N VAL A 351 -8.31 -4.50 18.49
CA VAL A 351 -9.40 -4.30 19.44
C VAL A 351 -9.44 -2.84 19.86
N PRO A 352 -10.56 -2.14 19.69
CA PRO A 352 -10.73 -0.83 20.30
C PRO A 352 -10.45 -0.92 21.80
N LEU A 353 -9.77 0.08 22.36
CA LEU A 353 -9.67 0.21 23.81
C LEU A 353 -11.09 0.13 24.40
N ILE A 354 -11.24 -0.43 25.59
CA ILE A 354 -12.55 -0.67 26.24
C ILE A 354 -13.42 0.60 26.27
N SER A 355 -12.80 1.79 26.33
CA SER A 355 -13.46 3.09 26.19
C SER A 355 -14.22 3.25 24.86
N ASP A 356 -13.76 2.62 23.80
CA ASP A 356 -14.31 2.79 22.46
C ASP A 356 -15.47 1.83 22.17
N ARG A 357 -15.60 0.73 22.96
CA ARG A 357 -16.72 -0.23 22.81
C ARG A 357 -18.09 0.33 23.20
N ARG A 358 -18.14 1.43 23.94
CA ARG A 358 -19.40 2.03 24.40
C ARG A 358 -20.09 2.88 23.34
N ASP A 359 -19.36 3.36 22.37
CA ASP A 359 -19.90 4.23 21.32
C ASP A 359 -20.74 3.46 20.27
N HIS A 360 -20.73 2.12 20.34
CA HIS A 360 -21.51 1.24 19.46
C HIS A 360 -22.70 0.55 20.19
N ALA A 361 -22.96 0.87 21.43
CA ALA A 361 -24.18 0.40 22.09
C ALA A 361 -25.39 1.05 21.39
N ALA A 362 -26.24 0.23 20.79
CA ALA A 362 -27.50 0.71 20.24
C ALA A 362 -28.26 1.51 21.32
N PRO A 363 -28.96 2.61 20.95
CA PRO A 363 -29.76 3.34 21.92
C PRO A 363 -30.75 2.37 22.57
N PRO A 364 -31.01 2.51 23.88
CA PRO A 364 -31.96 1.65 24.58
C PRO A 364 -33.31 1.75 23.83
N GLY A 365 -33.78 0.62 23.32
CA GLY A 365 -35.09 0.52 22.71
C GLY A 365 -36.12 1.04 23.72
N ASN A 366 -36.98 1.95 23.30
CA ASN A 366 -38.15 2.36 24.08
C ASN A 366 -38.95 1.09 24.34
N ALA A 367 -38.92 0.62 25.59
CA ALA A 367 -39.89 -0.36 26.06
C ALA A 367 -41.24 0.35 26.20
N GLU A 368 -42.19 0.03 25.36
CA GLU A 368 -43.63 0.28 25.61
C GLU A 368 -44.14 -0.55 26.78
#